data_dd21ce8d5484ecbdbfd8584db087a2b6
#
_entry.id   dd21ce8d5484ecbdbfd8584db087a2b6
#
_cell.length_a   1.000
_cell.length_b   1.000
_cell.length_c   1.000
_cell.angle_alpha   90.00
_cell.angle_beta   90.00
_cell.angle_gamma   90.00
#
_symmetry.space_group_name_H-M   'P 1'
#
loop_
_entity.id
_entity.type
_entity.pdbx_description
1 polymer ?
#
loop_
_entity_poly.entity_id
_entity_poly.type
_entity_poly.pdbx_seq_one_letter_code
_entity_poly.pdbx_strand_id
1 'polypeptide(L)'
;SSSAASDVYKRQVYGFEDMFCHTCEQYFSYPVDDNLSDEIAEGIQRHILRSWRACLSDPKDYEARSNAMWDSTLALNRIISRGKEEDWVTHGIEHALSAYTDIAHGAGLAVVHPHWMAYVYLVNDEVTARFARWAVDVWGVTPTGKTDRTVAEEGIDRYVDFLRRVGAPLTLSEAGVPDDPASLDKYADHAGEAGGSFVQIHRDDARAILEACKEPVSF
;
A
#
# COMPACT_ATOMS: atom_id res chain seq x y z
N SER A 1 15.63 26.80 2.45
CA SER A 1 15.46 26.81 0.99
C SER A 1 14.23 26.01 0.61
N SER A 2 13.62 26.30 -0.52
CA SER A 2 12.43 25.56 -1.00
C SER A 2 12.69 24.05 -1.19
N SER A 3 13.91 23.64 -1.49
CA SER A 3 14.31 22.24 -1.62
C SER A 3 14.20 21.46 -0.29
N ALA A 4 14.69 22.02 0.82
CA ALA A 4 14.62 21.34 2.11
C ALA A 4 13.16 21.15 2.61
N ALA A 5 12.28 22.13 2.37
CA ALA A 5 10.87 22.02 2.70
C ALA A 5 10.16 20.93 1.85
N SER A 6 10.51 20.85 0.55
CA SER A 6 10.03 19.82 -0.35
C SER A 6 10.50 18.42 0.09
N ASP A 7 11.74 18.28 0.51
CA ASP A 7 12.29 17.00 0.98
C ASP A 7 11.65 16.54 2.30
N VAL A 8 11.40 17.45 3.23
CA VAL A 8 10.66 17.14 4.48
C VAL A 8 9.25 16.68 4.17
N TYR A 9 8.56 17.37 3.25
CA TYR A 9 7.21 17.00 2.83
C TYR A 9 7.19 15.59 2.22
N LYS A 10 8.08 15.31 1.28
CA LYS A 10 8.17 13.98 0.64
C LYS A 10 8.45 12.87 1.65
N ARG A 11 9.42 13.08 2.56
CA ARG A 11 9.72 12.10 3.61
C ARG A 11 8.53 11.83 4.51
N GLN A 12 7.71 12.84 4.79
CA GLN A 12 6.48 12.67 5.56
C GLN A 12 5.44 11.86 4.80
N VAL A 13 5.23 12.15 3.51
CA VAL A 13 4.34 11.36 2.63
C VAL A 13 4.77 9.90 2.61
N TYR A 14 6.05 9.62 2.40
CA TYR A 14 6.59 8.27 2.33
C TYR A 14 6.51 7.52 3.66
N GLY A 15 6.72 8.19 4.79
CA GLY A 15 6.56 7.57 6.11
C GLY A 15 5.10 7.19 6.42
N PHE A 16 4.14 8.00 6.01
CA PHE A 16 2.72 7.66 6.16
C PHE A 16 2.30 6.53 5.22
N GLU A 17 2.82 6.51 3.99
CA GLU A 17 2.56 5.42 3.06
C GLU A 17 3.09 4.09 3.60
N ASP A 18 4.29 4.10 4.15
CA ASP A 18 4.89 2.94 4.80
C ASP A 18 4.02 2.40 5.96
N MET A 19 3.57 3.28 6.87
CA MET A 19 2.63 2.89 7.92
C MET A 19 1.34 2.30 7.37
N PHE A 20 0.77 2.89 6.32
CA PHE A 20 -0.47 2.43 5.71
C PHE A 20 -0.29 1.07 5.04
N CYS A 21 0.77 0.90 4.26
CA CYS A 21 1.12 -0.37 3.61
C CYS A 21 1.34 -1.49 4.62
N HIS A 22 2.08 -1.24 5.72
CA HIS A 22 2.26 -2.19 6.81
C HIS A 22 0.93 -2.73 7.37
N THR A 23 -0.05 -1.83 7.57
CA THR A 23 -1.36 -2.26 8.06
C THR A 23 -2.16 -3.02 7.02
N CYS A 24 -2.02 -2.66 5.75
CA CYS A 24 -2.71 -3.34 4.65
C CYS A 24 -2.17 -4.76 4.44
N GLU A 25 -0.86 -4.98 4.46
CA GLU A 25 -0.29 -6.32 4.26
C GLU A 25 -0.60 -7.29 5.41
N GLN A 26 -0.83 -6.79 6.61
CA GLN A 26 -1.36 -7.59 7.71
C GLN A 26 -2.87 -7.84 7.57
N TYR A 27 -3.62 -6.90 7.01
CA TYR A 27 -5.08 -6.99 6.81
C TYR A 27 -5.46 -7.86 5.62
N PHE A 28 -4.79 -7.68 4.47
CA PHE A 28 -5.03 -8.46 3.24
C PHE A 28 -4.34 -9.81 3.28
N SER A 29 -4.70 -10.62 4.28
CA SER A 29 -4.15 -11.95 4.51
C SER A 29 -5.21 -12.88 5.09
N TYR A 30 -4.98 -14.18 5.04
CA TYR A 30 -5.85 -15.16 5.65
C TYR A 30 -5.72 -15.16 7.19
N PRO A 31 -6.78 -15.56 7.92
CA PRO A 31 -8.13 -15.86 7.44
C PRO A 31 -8.93 -14.59 7.05
N VAL A 32 -9.96 -14.76 6.23
CA VAL A 32 -10.86 -13.67 5.79
C VAL A 32 -12.21 -13.67 6.53
N ASP A 33 -12.32 -14.46 7.58
CA ASP A 33 -13.48 -14.48 8.47
C ASP A 33 -13.63 -13.15 9.23
N ASP A 34 -14.75 -12.97 9.91
CA ASP A 34 -14.99 -11.81 10.74
C ASP A 34 -14.20 -11.95 12.06
N ASN A 35 -13.22 -11.10 12.26
CA ASN A 35 -12.31 -11.17 13.41
C ASN A 35 -11.90 -9.77 13.92
N LEU A 36 -11.57 -9.71 15.21
CA LEU A 36 -11.22 -8.46 15.89
C LEU A 36 -9.94 -7.82 15.33
N SER A 37 -8.97 -8.61 14.87
CA SER A 37 -7.72 -8.06 14.30
C SER A 37 -7.98 -7.21 13.07
N ASP A 38 -8.93 -7.63 12.23
CA ASP A 38 -9.33 -6.88 11.04
C ASP A 38 -10.06 -5.57 11.39
N GLU A 39 -10.99 -5.59 12.37
CA GLU A 39 -11.66 -4.37 12.82
C GLU A 39 -10.68 -3.35 13.42
N ILE A 40 -9.69 -3.82 14.19
CA ILE A 40 -8.62 -2.97 14.72
C ILE A 40 -7.77 -2.40 13.59
N ALA A 41 -7.40 -3.23 12.60
CA ALA A 41 -6.61 -2.81 11.44
C ALA A 41 -7.33 -1.71 10.64
N GLU A 42 -8.61 -1.89 10.34
CA GLU A 42 -9.46 -0.88 9.69
C GLU A 42 -9.51 0.43 10.48
N GLY A 43 -9.62 0.33 11.80
CA GLY A 43 -9.59 1.49 12.71
C GLY A 43 -8.27 2.24 12.64
N ILE A 44 -7.14 1.52 12.66
CA ILE A 44 -5.79 2.09 12.55
C ILE A 44 -5.61 2.74 11.18
N GLN A 45 -6.00 2.08 10.08
CA GLN A 45 -5.90 2.61 8.72
C GLN A 45 -6.67 3.92 8.56
N ARG A 46 -7.92 3.98 9.05
CA ARG A 46 -8.69 5.24 9.06
C ARG A 46 -8.00 6.33 9.87
N HIS A 47 -7.36 5.96 10.98
CA HIS A 47 -6.65 6.93 11.81
C HIS A 47 -5.39 7.44 11.13
N ILE A 48 -4.59 6.56 10.51
CA ILE A 48 -3.43 6.94 9.69
C ILE A 48 -3.82 7.96 8.61
N LEU A 49 -4.89 7.70 7.86
CA LEU A 49 -5.36 8.63 6.83
C LEU A 49 -5.77 10.01 7.39
N ARG A 50 -6.31 10.07 8.62
CA ARG A 50 -6.62 11.34 9.30
C ARG A 50 -5.35 12.07 9.74
N SER A 51 -4.45 11.37 10.43
CA SER A 51 -3.16 11.91 10.87
C SER A 51 -2.33 12.42 9.70
N TRP A 52 -2.32 11.66 8.60
CA TRP A 52 -1.62 12.05 7.37
C TRP A 52 -2.12 13.39 6.82
N ARG A 53 -3.44 13.50 6.62
CA ARG A 53 -4.05 14.76 6.15
C ARG A 53 -3.78 15.93 7.10
N ALA A 54 -3.89 15.71 8.40
CA ALA A 54 -3.66 16.75 9.40
C ALA A 54 -2.19 17.22 9.41
N CYS A 55 -1.23 16.28 9.39
CA CYS A 55 0.20 16.59 9.34
C CYS A 55 0.63 17.29 8.04
N LEU A 56 -0.03 17.00 6.91
CA LEU A 56 0.24 17.72 5.65
C LEU A 56 -0.36 19.13 5.65
N SER A 57 -1.53 19.30 6.31
CA SER A 57 -2.18 20.61 6.45
C SER A 57 -1.41 21.55 7.38
N ASP A 58 -0.96 21.05 8.53
CA ASP A 58 -0.10 21.76 9.48
C ASP A 58 1.02 20.83 10.00
N PRO A 59 2.23 20.94 9.45
CA PRO A 59 3.37 20.12 9.88
C PRO A 59 3.83 20.37 11.33
N LYS A 60 3.31 21.41 12.00
CA LYS A 60 3.63 21.78 13.39
C LYS A 60 2.52 21.40 14.37
N ASP A 61 1.41 20.87 13.89
CA ASP A 61 0.33 20.38 14.76
C ASP A 61 0.86 19.23 15.63
N TYR A 62 1.00 19.54 16.93
CA TYR A 62 1.52 18.60 17.92
C TYR A 62 0.65 17.36 18.06
N GLU A 63 -0.67 17.54 18.10
CA GLU A 63 -1.62 16.42 18.26
C GLU A 63 -1.59 15.49 17.05
N ALA A 64 -1.58 16.06 15.84
CA ALA A 64 -1.48 15.25 14.62
C ALA A 64 -0.16 14.45 14.57
N ARG A 65 0.95 15.06 14.97
CA ARG A 65 2.27 14.39 15.00
C ARG A 65 2.37 13.34 16.11
N SER A 66 1.80 13.62 17.27
CA SER A 66 1.71 12.66 18.39
C SER A 66 0.90 11.43 17.97
N ASN A 67 -0.24 11.65 17.31
CA ASN A 67 -1.07 10.58 16.76
C ASN A 67 -0.31 9.78 15.68
N ALA A 68 0.40 10.45 14.77
CA ALA A 68 1.21 9.77 13.75
C ALA A 68 2.30 8.87 14.35
N MET A 69 2.93 9.28 15.45
CA MET A 69 3.89 8.42 16.17
C MET A 69 3.23 7.19 16.79
N TRP A 70 2.00 7.35 17.30
CA TRP A 70 1.23 6.23 17.82
C TRP A 70 0.76 5.30 16.70
N ASP A 71 0.28 5.86 15.59
CA ASP A 71 -0.07 5.12 14.39
C ASP A 71 1.09 4.26 13.89
N SER A 72 2.31 4.83 13.83
CA SER A 72 3.50 4.10 13.39
C SER A 72 3.86 2.93 14.31
N THR A 73 3.66 3.10 15.62
CA THR A 73 3.86 2.02 16.59
C THR A 73 2.85 0.89 16.38
N LEU A 74 1.57 1.23 16.18
CA LEU A 74 0.51 0.24 15.99
C LEU A 74 0.60 -0.47 14.63
N ALA A 75 1.16 0.21 13.62
CA ALA A 75 1.32 -0.36 12.28
C ALA A 75 2.22 -1.60 12.25
N LEU A 76 3.18 -1.75 13.18
CA LEU A 76 4.13 -2.87 13.18
C LEU A 76 4.40 -3.48 14.57
N ASN A 77 3.57 -3.24 15.58
CA ASN A 77 3.74 -3.89 16.89
C ASN A 77 3.08 -5.27 16.99
N ARG A 78 2.56 -5.79 15.87
CA ARG A 78 1.93 -7.10 15.73
C ARG A 78 0.60 -7.26 16.46
N ILE A 79 -0.08 -6.19 16.83
CA ILE A 79 -1.41 -6.29 17.44
C ILE A 79 -2.46 -6.76 16.42
N ILE A 80 -2.35 -6.27 15.18
CA ILE A 80 -3.30 -6.57 14.10
C ILE A 80 -2.92 -7.84 13.30
N SER A 81 -1.75 -8.40 13.54
CA SER A 81 -1.33 -9.65 12.89
C SER A 81 -1.66 -10.91 13.70
N ARG A 82 -2.27 -10.77 14.87
CA ARG A 82 -2.60 -11.92 15.70
C ARG A 82 -3.68 -12.78 15.04
N GLY A 83 -3.32 -14.04 14.79
CA GLY A 83 -4.18 -14.99 14.08
C GLY A 83 -4.23 -14.79 12.56
N LYS A 84 -3.35 -13.96 12.00
CA LYS A 84 -3.20 -13.70 10.56
C LYS A 84 -1.94 -14.35 10.01
N GLU A 85 -1.97 -14.71 8.73
CA GLU A 85 -0.80 -15.23 8.02
C GLU A 85 0.21 -14.16 7.64
N GLU A 86 -0.26 -12.91 7.52
CA GLU A 86 0.48 -11.77 6.99
C GLU A 86 0.93 -11.97 5.52
N ASP A 87 1.04 -10.91 4.73
CA ASP A 87 1.42 -11.02 3.30
C ASP A 87 2.88 -10.64 3.04
N TRP A 88 3.24 -9.38 3.18
CA TRP A 88 4.59 -8.82 3.01
C TRP A 88 5.16 -8.84 1.59
N VAL A 89 4.36 -9.14 0.57
CA VAL A 89 4.79 -9.16 -0.84
C VAL A 89 5.18 -7.79 -1.35
N THR A 90 4.39 -6.77 -1.01
CA THR A 90 4.70 -5.38 -1.44
C THR A 90 6.07 -4.95 -0.94
N HIS A 91 6.37 -5.21 0.33
CA HIS A 91 7.69 -4.94 0.91
C HIS A 91 8.79 -5.79 0.24
N GLY A 92 8.52 -7.06 -0.05
CA GLY A 92 9.48 -7.93 -0.73
C GLY A 92 9.88 -7.42 -2.12
N ILE A 93 8.91 -6.98 -2.91
CA ILE A 93 9.15 -6.39 -4.25
C ILE A 93 9.83 -5.02 -4.12
N GLU A 94 9.40 -4.18 -3.17
CA GLU A 94 10.00 -2.87 -2.95
C GLU A 94 11.46 -2.98 -2.51
N HIS A 95 11.80 -3.92 -1.63
CA HIS A 95 13.19 -4.15 -1.23
C HIS A 95 14.08 -4.50 -2.42
N ALA A 96 13.55 -5.20 -3.42
CA ALA A 96 14.27 -5.45 -4.66
C ALA A 96 14.53 -4.17 -5.47
N LEU A 97 13.58 -3.22 -5.49
CA LEU A 97 13.78 -1.90 -6.10
C LEU A 97 14.85 -1.10 -5.34
N SER A 98 14.71 -0.98 -4.03
CA SER A 98 15.63 -0.23 -3.16
C SER A 98 17.06 -0.76 -3.22
N ALA A 99 17.25 -2.08 -3.37
CA ALA A 99 18.56 -2.69 -3.47
C ALA A 99 19.39 -2.21 -4.67
N TYR A 100 18.74 -1.71 -5.72
CA TYR A 100 19.39 -1.31 -6.96
C TYR A 100 19.27 0.19 -7.31
N THR A 101 18.34 0.91 -6.70
CA THR A 101 17.99 2.26 -7.13
C THR A 101 18.13 3.32 -6.04
N ASP A 102 18.37 2.92 -4.79
CA ASP A 102 18.41 3.82 -3.63
C ASP A 102 17.15 4.70 -3.49
N ILE A 103 15.99 4.19 -3.98
CA ILE A 103 14.71 4.87 -3.86
C ILE A 103 14.31 4.98 -2.38
N ALA A 104 13.61 6.04 -2.02
CA ALA A 104 13.01 6.13 -0.69
C ALA A 104 11.95 5.02 -0.53
N HIS A 105 12.04 4.22 0.54
CA HIS A 105 11.21 3.03 0.78
C HIS A 105 9.73 3.28 0.56
N GLY A 106 9.13 4.27 1.24
CA GLY A 106 7.71 4.59 1.06
C GLY A 106 7.34 5.12 -0.33
N ALA A 107 8.30 5.60 -1.13
CA ALA A 107 8.03 5.94 -2.53
C ALA A 107 7.90 4.67 -3.39
N GLY A 108 8.75 3.67 -3.14
CA GLY A 108 8.64 2.36 -3.78
C GLY A 108 7.33 1.64 -3.40
N LEU A 109 6.95 1.69 -2.12
CA LEU A 109 5.68 1.15 -1.65
C LEU A 109 4.47 1.82 -2.32
N ALA A 110 4.48 3.15 -2.47
CA ALA A 110 3.40 3.88 -3.14
C ALA A 110 3.18 3.45 -4.60
N VAL A 111 4.26 3.02 -5.26
CA VAL A 111 4.18 2.47 -6.62
C VAL A 111 3.71 1.00 -6.60
N VAL A 112 4.32 0.16 -5.78
CA VAL A 112 4.11 -1.31 -5.83
C VAL A 112 2.78 -1.71 -5.20
N HIS A 113 2.39 -1.11 -4.06
CA HIS A 113 1.25 -1.56 -3.28
C HIS A 113 -0.09 -1.53 -4.04
N PRO A 114 -0.51 -0.45 -4.71
CA PRO A 114 -1.76 -0.47 -5.45
C PRO A 114 -1.74 -1.46 -6.64
N HIS A 115 -0.57 -1.71 -7.26
CA HIS A 115 -0.44 -2.68 -8.33
C HIS A 115 -0.49 -4.13 -7.81
N TRP A 116 0.11 -4.41 -6.65
CA TRP A 116 -0.06 -5.67 -5.96
C TRP A 116 -1.54 -5.91 -5.61
N MET A 117 -2.24 -4.91 -5.05
CA MET A 117 -3.68 -5.03 -4.76
C MET A 117 -4.48 -5.39 -6.02
N ALA A 118 -4.24 -4.67 -7.13
CA ALA A 118 -4.91 -4.94 -8.40
C ALA A 118 -4.59 -6.35 -8.93
N TYR A 119 -3.34 -6.79 -8.84
CA TYR A 119 -2.92 -8.12 -9.25
C TYR A 119 -3.62 -9.22 -8.45
N VAL A 120 -3.56 -9.17 -7.12
CA VAL A 120 -4.16 -10.17 -6.23
C VAL A 120 -5.67 -10.25 -6.42
N TYR A 121 -6.32 -9.12 -6.51
CA TYR A 121 -7.76 -9.00 -6.74
C TYR A 121 -8.19 -9.62 -8.09
N LEU A 122 -7.37 -9.48 -9.15
CA LEU A 122 -7.68 -10.00 -10.48
C LEU A 122 -7.44 -11.52 -10.61
N VAL A 123 -6.52 -12.08 -9.83
CA VAL A 123 -6.15 -13.51 -9.92
C VAL A 123 -6.83 -14.37 -8.85
N ASN A 124 -7.42 -13.79 -7.82
CA ASN A 124 -8.10 -14.52 -6.76
C ASN A 124 -9.49 -13.91 -6.45
N ASP A 125 -10.52 -14.44 -7.10
CA ASP A 125 -11.90 -13.97 -6.89
C ASP A 125 -12.42 -14.21 -5.46
N GLU A 126 -11.85 -15.17 -4.70
CA GLU A 126 -12.32 -15.50 -3.33
C GLU A 126 -12.06 -14.37 -2.35
N VAL A 127 -11.09 -13.49 -2.62
CA VAL A 127 -10.75 -12.38 -1.74
C VAL A 127 -11.46 -11.08 -2.08
N THR A 128 -12.27 -11.06 -3.14
CA THR A 128 -12.99 -9.84 -3.60
C THR A 128 -13.81 -9.21 -2.47
N ALA A 129 -14.52 -10.02 -1.67
CA ALA A 129 -15.30 -9.51 -0.54
C ALA A 129 -14.44 -8.79 0.51
N ARG A 130 -13.18 -9.22 0.70
CA ARG A 130 -12.23 -8.55 1.62
C ARG A 130 -11.85 -7.16 1.11
N PHE A 131 -11.57 -7.02 -0.19
CA PHE A 131 -11.33 -5.72 -0.80
C PHE A 131 -12.56 -4.82 -0.78
N ALA A 132 -13.76 -5.38 -0.99
CA ALA A 132 -15.01 -4.63 -0.89
C ALA A 132 -15.26 -4.13 0.55
N ARG A 133 -15.06 -4.97 1.58
CA ARG A 133 -15.15 -4.58 2.99
C ARG A 133 -14.17 -3.42 3.28
N TRP A 134 -12.92 -3.55 2.88
CA TRP A 134 -11.91 -2.49 3.03
C TRP A 134 -12.32 -1.17 2.35
N ALA A 135 -12.87 -1.25 1.15
CA ALA A 135 -13.36 -0.09 0.43
C ALA A 135 -14.48 0.64 1.19
N VAL A 136 -15.39 -0.10 1.81
CA VAL A 136 -16.48 0.45 2.63
C VAL A 136 -15.92 1.03 3.94
N ASP A 137 -15.18 0.23 4.69
CA ASP A 137 -14.83 0.54 6.07
C ASP A 137 -13.67 1.53 6.18
N VAL A 138 -12.71 1.50 5.25
CA VAL A 138 -11.55 2.40 5.28
C VAL A 138 -11.76 3.63 4.38
N TRP A 139 -12.30 3.43 3.19
CA TRP A 139 -12.44 4.50 2.19
C TRP A 139 -13.84 5.10 2.10
N GLY A 140 -14.82 4.55 2.81
CA GLY A 140 -16.19 5.06 2.85
C GLY A 140 -16.93 4.89 1.51
N VAL A 141 -16.61 3.86 0.74
CA VAL A 141 -17.36 3.53 -0.49
C VAL A 141 -18.77 3.10 -0.12
N THR A 142 -19.77 3.61 -0.84
CA THR A 142 -21.15 3.20 -0.63
C THR A 142 -21.45 1.93 -1.45
N PRO A 143 -21.80 0.80 -0.82
CA PRO A 143 -22.00 -0.47 -1.53
C PRO A 143 -23.38 -0.58 -2.19
N THR A 144 -24.34 0.27 -1.86
CA THR A 144 -25.73 0.16 -2.33
C THR A 144 -25.83 0.13 -3.85
N GLY A 145 -26.39 -0.95 -4.37
CA GLY A 145 -26.61 -1.14 -5.81
C GLY A 145 -25.36 -1.55 -6.61
N LYS A 146 -24.28 -1.90 -5.92
CA LYS A 146 -23.01 -2.31 -6.53
C LYS A 146 -22.70 -3.77 -6.20
N THR A 147 -21.90 -4.41 -7.04
CA THR A 147 -21.27 -5.71 -6.73
C THR A 147 -20.05 -5.50 -5.86
N ASP A 148 -19.60 -6.53 -5.15
CA ASP A 148 -18.36 -6.48 -4.37
C ASP A 148 -17.15 -6.09 -5.25
N ARG A 149 -17.11 -6.58 -6.50
CA ARG A 149 -16.11 -6.22 -7.49
C ARG A 149 -16.06 -4.71 -7.73
N THR A 150 -17.21 -4.10 -8.03
CA THR A 150 -17.29 -2.64 -8.26
C THR A 150 -16.91 -1.83 -7.01
N VAL A 151 -17.29 -2.33 -5.83
CA VAL A 151 -16.94 -1.69 -4.56
C VAL A 151 -15.44 -1.77 -4.29
N ALA A 152 -14.82 -2.93 -4.54
CA ALA A 152 -13.39 -3.15 -4.39
C ALA A 152 -12.57 -2.24 -5.33
N GLU A 153 -12.94 -2.20 -6.61
CA GLU A 153 -12.32 -1.33 -7.63
C GLU A 153 -12.39 0.15 -7.21
N GLU A 154 -13.57 0.63 -6.79
CA GLU A 154 -13.72 2.01 -6.29
C GLU A 154 -12.86 2.28 -5.04
N GLY A 155 -12.65 1.29 -4.18
CA GLY A 155 -11.78 1.42 -3.02
C GLY A 155 -10.31 1.61 -3.42
N ILE A 156 -9.82 0.81 -4.35
CA ILE A 156 -8.45 0.91 -4.86
C ILE A 156 -8.27 2.24 -5.62
N ASP A 157 -9.25 2.66 -6.43
CA ASP A 157 -9.22 3.95 -7.11
C ASP A 157 -9.13 5.12 -6.12
N ARG A 158 -9.88 5.09 -5.02
CA ARG A 158 -9.81 6.12 -3.96
C ARG A 158 -8.43 6.17 -3.30
N TYR A 159 -7.80 5.02 -3.11
CA TYR A 159 -6.45 4.96 -2.60
C TYR A 159 -5.43 5.55 -3.58
N VAL A 160 -5.46 5.16 -4.84
CA VAL A 160 -4.61 5.73 -5.89
C VAL A 160 -4.81 7.25 -6.03
N ASP A 161 -6.05 7.71 -6.00
CA ASP A 161 -6.37 9.14 -6.01
C ASP A 161 -5.85 9.87 -4.78
N PHE A 162 -5.87 9.24 -3.61
CA PHE A 162 -5.30 9.81 -2.41
C PHE A 162 -3.77 9.94 -2.53
N LEU A 163 -3.06 8.91 -2.99
CA LEU A 163 -1.63 8.94 -3.25
C LEU A 163 -1.27 10.07 -4.24
N ARG A 164 -2.03 10.20 -5.32
CA ARG A 164 -1.85 11.30 -6.29
C ARG A 164 -2.00 12.67 -5.64
N ARG A 165 -3.02 12.88 -4.81
CA ARG A 165 -3.28 14.16 -4.12
C ARG A 165 -2.20 14.54 -3.12
N VAL A 166 -1.58 13.59 -2.46
CA VAL A 166 -0.48 13.83 -1.52
C VAL A 166 0.88 13.90 -2.21
N GLY A 167 0.93 13.72 -3.55
CA GLY A 167 2.15 13.84 -4.34
C GLY A 167 3.10 12.66 -4.22
N ALA A 168 2.60 11.47 -3.88
CA ALA A 168 3.35 10.23 -3.98
C ALA A 168 3.49 9.80 -5.44
N PRO A 169 4.60 9.14 -5.84
CA PRO A 169 4.72 8.58 -7.18
C PRO A 169 3.74 7.42 -7.36
N LEU A 170 3.21 7.28 -8.57
CA LEU A 170 2.29 6.21 -8.94
C LEU A 170 2.88 5.22 -9.96
N THR A 171 4.04 5.57 -10.53
CA THR A 171 4.75 4.74 -11.51
C THR A 171 6.23 4.67 -11.20
N LEU A 172 6.91 3.65 -11.76
CA LEU A 172 8.36 3.51 -11.62
C LEU A 172 9.09 4.75 -12.14
N SER A 173 8.67 5.28 -13.30
CA SER A 173 9.31 6.46 -13.89
C SER A 173 9.12 7.73 -13.05
N GLU A 174 7.93 7.94 -12.44
CA GLU A 174 7.70 9.05 -11.50
C GLU A 174 8.56 8.93 -10.23
N ALA A 175 8.84 7.69 -9.81
CA ALA A 175 9.74 7.40 -8.70
C ALA A 175 11.23 7.48 -9.08
N GLY A 176 11.56 7.67 -10.35
CA GLY A 176 12.93 7.70 -10.84
C GLY A 176 13.60 6.32 -10.93
N VAL A 177 12.80 5.27 -10.98
CA VAL A 177 13.27 3.87 -11.08
C VAL A 177 13.32 3.46 -12.55
N PRO A 178 14.45 2.91 -13.04
CA PRO A 178 14.53 2.34 -14.40
C PRO A 178 13.48 1.25 -14.62
N ASP A 179 12.74 1.33 -15.73
CA ASP A 179 11.61 0.46 -16.05
C ASP A 179 11.78 -0.29 -17.39
N ASP A 180 13.02 -0.32 -17.90
CA ASP A 180 13.35 -1.14 -19.07
C ASP A 180 13.28 -2.65 -18.74
N PRO A 181 13.10 -3.52 -19.76
CA PRO A 181 12.90 -4.94 -19.52
C PRO A 181 14.01 -5.61 -18.70
N ALA A 182 15.26 -5.24 -18.91
CA ALA A 182 16.40 -5.84 -18.20
C ALA A 182 16.42 -5.42 -16.72
N SER A 183 16.06 -4.16 -16.43
CA SER A 183 15.91 -3.67 -15.06
C SER A 183 14.78 -4.39 -14.34
N LEU A 184 13.62 -4.54 -14.97
CA LEU A 184 12.48 -5.25 -14.37
C LEU A 184 12.78 -6.73 -14.13
N ASP A 185 13.47 -7.41 -15.05
CA ASP A 185 13.90 -8.79 -14.85
C ASP A 185 14.84 -8.91 -13.65
N LYS A 186 15.78 -7.99 -13.52
CA LYS A 186 16.71 -7.94 -12.38
C LYS A 186 15.99 -7.74 -11.04
N TYR A 187 14.99 -6.87 -10.98
CA TYR A 187 14.20 -6.67 -9.76
C TYR A 187 13.37 -7.91 -9.44
N ALA A 188 12.72 -8.52 -10.45
CA ALA A 188 11.96 -9.75 -10.28
C ALA A 188 12.83 -10.92 -9.82
N ASP A 189 14.04 -11.06 -10.37
CA ASP A 189 15.01 -12.07 -9.94
C ASP A 189 15.44 -11.88 -8.48
N HIS A 190 15.56 -10.63 -8.03
CA HIS A 190 15.90 -10.31 -6.63
C HIS A 190 14.72 -10.55 -5.68
N ALA A 191 13.51 -10.16 -6.08
CA ALA A 191 12.30 -10.44 -5.30
C ALA A 191 12.06 -11.96 -5.17
N GLY A 192 12.39 -12.73 -6.22
CA GLY A 192 12.37 -14.19 -6.22
C GLY A 192 11.00 -14.74 -5.82
N GLU A 193 11.00 -15.59 -4.78
CA GLU A 193 9.79 -16.10 -4.13
C GLU A 193 9.35 -15.08 -3.06
N ALA A 194 8.56 -14.07 -3.47
CA ALA A 194 8.15 -13.00 -2.57
C ALA A 194 7.14 -13.43 -1.50
N GLY A 195 6.62 -14.65 -1.59
CA GLY A 195 5.64 -15.19 -0.64
C GLY A 195 4.22 -14.72 -0.96
N GLY A 196 3.46 -14.40 0.07
CA GLY A 196 2.08 -13.90 -0.04
C GLY A 196 1.06 -14.82 0.62
N SER A 197 0.03 -14.24 1.18
CA SER A 197 -1.06 -14.97 1.84
C SER A 197 -2.19 -15.28 0.87
N PHE A 198 -2.77 -14.29 0.23
CA PHE A 198 -3.89 -14.47 -0.71
C PHE A 198 -3.47 -15.11 -2.03
N VAL A 199 -2.28 -14.78 -2.50
CA VAL A 199 -1.66 -15.33 -3.71
C VAL A 199 -0.19 -15.53 -3.44
N GLN A 200 0.31 -16.75 -3.66
CA GLN A 200 1.74 -16.99 -3.63
C GLN A 200 2.38 -16.33 -4.85
N ILE A 201 3.19 -15.34 -4.61
CA ILE A 201 3.86 -14.55 -5.65
C ILE A 201 5.23 -15.14 -5.93
N HIS A 202 5.38 -15.67 -7.13
CA HIS A 202 6.63 -16.17 -7.68
C HIS A 202 7.32 -15.10 -8.52
N ARG A 203 8.52 -15.39 -8.98
CA ARG A 203 9.33 -14.50 -9.80
C ARG A 203 8.56 -13.85 -10.98
N ASP A 204 7.79 -14.65 -11.71
CA ASP A 204 7.06 -14.19 -12.89
C ASP A 204 5.85 -13.32 -12.53
N ASP A 205 5.22 -13.58 -11.40
CA ASP A 205 4.15 -12.74 -10.86
C ASP A 205 4.72 -11.37 -10.42
N ALA A 206 5.83 -11.37 -9.71
CA ALA A 206 6.54 -10.14 -9.34
C ALA A 206 6.94 -9.34 -10.58
N ARG A 207 7.40 -10.03 -11.65
CA ARG A 207 7.71 -9.40 -12.93
C ARG A 207 6.48 -8.78 -13.60
N ALA A 208 5.32 -9.44 -13.52
CA ALA A 208 4.07 -8.93 -14.06
C ALA A 208 3.58 -7.69 -13.28
N ILE A 209 3.67 -7.72 -11.94
CA ILE A 209 3.36 -6.57 -11.08
C ILE A 209 4.27 -5.39 -11.44
N LEU A 210 5.58 -5.61 -11.56
CA LEU A 210 6.55 -4.57 -11.92
C LEU A 210 6.30 -4.00 -13.32
N GLU A 211 5.89 -4.82 -14.29
CA GLU A 211 5.51 -4.33 -15.63
C GLU A 211 4.28 -3.41 -15.55
N ALA A 212 3.29 -3.79 -14.73
CA ALA A 212 2.11 -2.95 -14.50
C ALA A 212 2.45 -1.61 -13.84
N CYS A 213 3.52 -1.54 -13.01
CA CYS A 213 3.98 -0.31 -12.35
C CYS A 213 4.51 0.78 -13.32
N LYS A 214 4.53 0.54 -14.62
CA LYS A 214 4.85 1.56 -15.64
C LYS A 214 3.76 2.60 -15.83
N GLU A 215 2.51 2.22 -15.59
CA GLU A 215 1.34 3.07 -15.69
C GLU A 215 0.58 3.07 -14.36
N PRO A 216 -0.15 4.14 -14.01
CA PRO A 216 -0.98 4.12 -12.80
C PRO A 216 -2.07 3.04 -12.89
N VAL A 217 -2.43 2.46 -11.75
CA VAL A 217 -3.55 1.50 -11.68
C VAL A 217 -4.83 2.14 -12.18
N SER A 218 -5.58 1.42 -13.02
CA SER A 218 -6.91 1.80 -13.52
C SER A 218 -7.73 0.55 -13.81
N PHE A 219 -9.05 0.60 -13.55
CA PHE A 219 -10.03 -0.48 -13.83
C PHE A 219 -11.01 -0.10 -14.92
#